data_ba24fbc0e583a76573e5b193db072eee
#
_entry.id   ba24fbc0e583a76573e5b193db072eee
#
_cell.length_a   1.000
_cell.length_b   1.000
_cell.length_c   1.000
_cell.angle_alpha   90.00
_cell.angle_beta   90.00
_cell.angle_gamma   90.00
#
_symmetry.space_group_name_H-M   'P 1'
#
loop_
_entity.id
_entity.type
_entity.pdbx_description
1 polymer ?
#
loop_
_entity_poly.entity_id
_entity_poly.type
_entity_poly.pdbx_seq_one_letter_code
_entity_poly.pdbx_strand_id
1 'polypeptide(L)'
;ILFIGGGGYIGSVIAEYFLIRNTYKVKIYDNFIYRNNFIKKNYLNTDDISFTTGDVNDSEKLAKELYGVDYVVILAGLVGDPITKKYPNESLKINLLGIKNVLTTLNEKDLKKVIFISTCSNYGLLENNQIADESYPLKPLSLYAEHKVQIENYILSLKNKIDYSPTILRFATAFGLSPRMRFDLSVNEFTYEIANKKELEIYDENTWRPYCHVQDFSRIIENVLEIEDNKTHFEIFNAGSDINHATKKDIINIIADYVPNLKVKYSKNGNDARNYRVDFSKLKKAFNFQPSFTIRDGVEEILKAIKDKKFINADDNRNIYGNYLIDYKY
;
A
#
# COMPACT_ATOMS: atom_id res chain seq x y z
N ILE A 1 -1.10 15.48 -10.36
CA ILE A 1 -0.52 14.16 -10.04
C ILE A 1 -1.36 13.07 -10.67
N LEU A 2 -0.73 12.05 -11.27
CA LEU A 2 -1.38 10.82 -11.73
C LEU A 2 -1.08 9.66 -10.75
N PHE A 3 -2.14 9.06 -10.21
CA PHE A 3 -2.06 7.83 -9.41
C PHE A 3 -2.45 6.62 -10.27
N ILE A 4 -1.48 5.78 -10.62
CA ILE A 4 -1.71 4.53 -11.35
C ILE A 4 -2.01 3.43 -10.31
N GLY A 5 -3.23 2.90 -10.32
CA GLY A 5 -3.77 2.06 -9.25
C GLY A 5 -4.34 2.87 -8.09
N GLY A 6 -4.73 4.12 -8.33
CA GLY A 6 -5.23 5.05 -7.31
C GLY A 6 -6.63 4.73 -6.77
N GLY A 7 -7.36 3.81 -7.38
CA GLY A 7 -8.67 3.34 -6.91
C GLY A 7 -8.59 2.30 -5.78
N GLY A 8 -7.39 1.90 -5.36
CA GLY A 8 -7.17 0.92 -4.30
C GLY A 8 -7.26 1.50 -2.88
N TYR A 9 -6.95 0.66 -1.88
CA TYR A 9 -6.99 0.98 -0.45
C TYR A 9 -6.11 2.20 -0.08
N ILE A 10 -4.84 2.18 -0.46
CA ILE A 10 -3.90 3.26 -0.17
C ILE A 10 -4.17 4.45 -1.10
N GLY A 11 -4.37 4.20 -2.40
CA GLY A 11 -4.51 5.25 -3.40
C GLY A 11 -5.72 6.15 -3.17
N SER A 12 -6.85 5.61 -2.71
CA SER A 12 -8.04 6.42 -2.40
C SER A 12 -7.83 7.36 -1.21
N VAL A 13 -7.04 6.97 -0.20
CA VAL A 13 -6.69 7.84 0.93
C VAL A 13 -5.72 8.95 0.49
N ILE A 14 -4.72 8.61 -0.32
CA ILE A 14 -3.78 9.60 -0.85
C ILE A 14 -4.49 10.62 -1.75
N ALA A 15 -5.40 10.17 -2.61
CA ALA A 15 -6.19 11.06 -3.45
C ALA A 15 -7.01 12.04 -2.61
N GLU A 16 -7.69 11.55 -1.57
CA GLU A 16 -8.47 12.38 -0.64
C GLU A 16 -7.58 13.37 0.12
N TYR A 17 -6.41 12.93 0.56
CA TYR A 17 -5.43 13.77 1.23
C TYR A 17 -5.01 14.98 0.37
N PHE A 18 -4.65 14.76 -0.91
CA PHE A 18 -4.24 15.84 -1.80
C PHE A 18 -5.41 16.75 -2.21
N LEU A 19 -6.62 16.22 -2.35
CA LEU A 19 -7.81 17.02 -2.61
C LEU A 19 -8.12 17.98 -1.45
N ILE A 20 -8.09 17.50 -0.20
CA ILE A 20 -8.35 18.33 0.98
C ILE A 20 -7.31 19.47 1.10
N ARG A 21 -6.06 19.19 0.79
CA ARG A 21 -4.99 20.19 0.81
C ARG A 21 -5.02 21.16 -0.35
N ASN A 22 -5.75 20.82 -1.41
CA ASN A 22 -5.90 21.63 -2.62
C ASN A 22 -4.55 22.07 -3.24
N THR A 23 -3.54 21.20 -3.15
CA THR A 23 -2.19 21.48 -3.65
C THR A 23 -1.97 21.02 -5.08
N TYR A 24 -2.71 19.99 -5.50
CA TYR A 24 -2.56 19.36 -6.80
C TYR A 24 -3.90 18.92 -7.38
N LYS A 25 -4.04 19.01 -8.71
CA LYS A 25 -5.08 18.28 -9.43
C LYS A 25 -4.73 16.79 -9.45
N VAL A 26 -5.71 15.95 -9.18
CA VAL A 26 -5.55 14.51 -9.04
C VAL A 26 -6.14 13.79 -10.24
N LYS A 27 -5.36 12.90 -10.88
CA LYS A 27 -5.85 11.95 -11.87
C LYS A 27 -5.69 10.54 -11.31
N ILE A 28 -6.73 9.71 -11.45
CA ILE A 28 -6.69 8.30 -11.09
C ILE A 28 -6.83 7.44 -12.34
N TYR A 29 -5.83 6.60 -12.59
CA TYR A 29 -5.84 5.58 -13.64
C TYR A 29 -5.88 4.20 -12.97
N ASP A 30 -7.00 3.47 -13.11
CA ASP A 30 -7.23 2.20 -12.42
C ASP A 30 -8.16 1.31 -13.24
N ASN A 31 -7.96 0.01 -13.27
CA ASN A 31 -8.86 -0.93 -13.95
C ASN A 31 -10.01 -1.42 -13.06
N PHE A 32 -10.00 -1.03 -11.77
CA PHE A 32 -11.02 -1.40 -10.77
C PHE A 32 -11.26 -2.91 -10.66
N ILE A 33 -10.18 -3.68 -10.73
CA ILE A 33 -10.17 -5.15 -10.78
C ILE A 33 -10.91 -5.83 -9.62
N TYR A 34 -11.05 -5.13 -8.49
CA TYR A 34 -11.80 -5.60 -7.30
C TYR A 34 -13.24 -5.06 -7.27
N ARG A 35 -13.77 -4.57 -8.40
CA ARG A 35 -15.10 -3.93 -8.50
C ARG A 35 -15.25 -2.72 -7.57
N ASN A 36 -14.17 -2.02 -7.33
CA ASN A 36 -14.08 -0.86 -6.43
C ASN A 36 -14.38 0.49 -7.12
N ASN A 37 -15.03 0.48 -8.27
CA ASN A 37 -15.41 1.69 -9.01
C ASN A 37 -16.45 2.57 -8.28
N PHE A 38 -17.08 2.04 -7.21
CA PHE A 38 -18.00 2.79 -6.36
C PHE A 38 -17.34 4.01 -5.71
N ILE A 39 -16.01 4.01 -5.50
CA ILE A 39 -15.28 5.14 -4.92
C ILE A 39 -15.44 6.42 -5.75
N LYS A 40 -15.65 6.32 -7.07
CA LYS A 40 -15.90 7.48 -7.94
C LYS A 40 -17.07 8.34 -7.46
N LYS A 41 -18.06 7.72 -6.83
CA LYS A 41 -19.26 8.41 -6.35
C LYS A 41 -18.97 9.42 -5.23
N ASN A 42 -17.88 9.22 -4.49
CA ASN A 42 -17.49 10.12 -3.41
C ASN A 42 -16.98 11.49 -3.93
N TYR A 43 -16.67 11.58 -5.24
CA TYR A 43 -15.99 12.74 -5.83
C TYR A 43 -16.75 13.35 -7.02
N LEU A 44 -18.06 13.09 -7.15
CA LEU A 44 -18.87 13.56 -8.29
C LEU A 44 -19.01 15.10 -8.38
N ASN A 45 -18.73 15.81 -7.29
CA ASN A 45 -18.99 17.25 -7.16
C ASN A 45 -17.69 18.08 -7.16
N THR A 46 -16.59 17.57 -7.68
CA THR A 46 -15.32 18.33 -7.77
C THR A 46 -14.62 18.07 -9.10
N ASP A 47 -14.09 19.15 -9.69
CA ASP A 47 -13.30 19.11 -10.92
C ASP A 47 -11.80 18.89 -10.66
N ASP A 48 -11.41 18.77 -9.38
CA ASP A 48 -10.02 18.62 -8.97
C ASP A 48 -9.55 17.15 -9.00
N ILE A 49 -10.47 16.22 -9.24
CA ILE A 49 -10.16 14.80 -9.44
C ILE A 49 -10.82 14.23 -10.69
N SER A 50 -10.07 13.48 -11.46
CA SER A 50 -10.57 12.72 -12.61
C SER A 50 -10.25 11.24 -12.52
N PHE A 51 -11.11 10.41 -13.11
CA PHE A 51 -10.98 8.95 -13.08
C PHE A 51 -10.99 8.39 -14.50
N THR A 52 -9.91 7.71 -14.88
CA THR A 52 -9.84 6.94 -16.11
C THR A 52 -9.79 5.44 -15.78
N THR A 53 -10.72 4.69 -16.34
CA THR A 53 -10.66 3.23 -16.28
C THR A 53 -9.67 2.73 -17.32
N GLY A 54 -8.54 2.17 -16.89
CA GLY A 54 -7.49 1.71 -17.80
C GLY A 54 -6.61 0.62 -17.18
N ASP A 55 -5.91 -0.11 -18.02
CA ASP A 55 -5.01 -1.20 -17.64
C ASP A 55 -3.54 -0.77 -17.78
N VAL A 56 -2.68 -1.27 -16.88
CA VAL A 56 -1.23 -1.01 -16.91
C VAL A 56 -0.54 -1.54 -18.17
N ASN A 57 -1.19 -2.44 -18.90
CA ASN A 57 -0.71 -2.97 -20.17
C ASN A 57 -1.17 -2.16 -21.39
N ASP A 58 -2.05 -1.16 -21.21
CA ASP A 58 -2.53 -0.27 -22.28
C ASP A 58 -1.67 1.00 -22.32
N SER A 59 -0.54 0.93 -23.01
CA SER A 59 0.40 2.05 -23.13
C SER A 59 -0.18 3.24 -23.88
N GLU A 60 -1.04 3.03 -24.90
CA GLU A 60 -1.63 4.12 -25.67
C GLU A 60 -2.61 4.95 -24.82
N LYS A 61 -3.44 4.27 -24.04
CA LYS A 61 -4.38 4.93 -23.15
C LYS A 61 -3.66 5.64 -22.00
N LEU A 62 -2.65 4.98 -21.40
CA LEU A 62 -1.82 5.59 -20.35
C LEU A 62 -1.11 6.84 -20.88
N ALA A 63 -0.52 6.79 -22.08
CA ALA A 63 0.18 7.94 -22.66
C ALA A 63 -0.71 9.18 -22.83
N LYS A 64 -2.00 8.99 -23.15
CA LYS A 64 -2.98 10.10 -23.22
C LYS A 64 -3.24 10.73 -21.85
N GLU A 65 -3.27 9.93 -20.78
CA GLU A 65 -3.49 10.42 -19.42
C GLU A 65 -2.28 11.19 -18.85
N LEU A 66 -1.09 10.99 -19.40
CA LEU A 66 0.13 11.69 -18.99
C LEU A 66 0.19 13.14 -19.44
N TYR A 67 -0.70 13.58 -20.33
CA TYR A 67 -0.72 14.98 -20.77
C TYR A 67 -1.01 15.93 -19.59
N GLY A 68 -0.09 16.89 -19.38
CA GLY A 68 -0.19 17.88 -18.29
C GLY A 68 0.02 17.28 -16.89
N VAL A 69 0.74 16.17 -16.78
CA VAL A 69 1.10 15.52 -15.51
C VAL A 69 2.55 15.84 -15.17
N ASP A 70 2.80 16.36 -13.96
CA ASP A 70 4.16 16.58 -13.42
C ASP A 70 4.67 15.38 -12.62
N TYR A 71 3.79 14.67 -11.93
CA TYR A 71 4.13 13.64 -10.95
C TYR A 71 3.32 12.37 -11.18
N VAL A 72 3.98 11.22 -11.05
CA VAL A 72 3.32 9.91 -11.13
C VAL A 72 3.61 9.09 -9.87
N VAL A 73 2.58 8.48 -9.30
CA VAL A 73 2.70 7.51 -8.22
C VAL A 73 2.16 6.17 -8.67
N ILE A 74 3.00 5.15 -8.69
CA ILE A 74 2.67 3.81 -9.16
C ILE A 74 2.30 2.92 -7.96
N LEU A 75 1.01 2.75 -7.74
CA LEU A 75 0.40 1.92 -6.69
C LEU A 75 -0.15 0.61 -7.25
N ALA A 76 -0.34 0.52 -8.57
CA ALA A 76 -0.97 -0.59 -9.25
C ALA A 76 -0.29 -1.93 -8.95
N GLY A 77 -1.12 -2.96 -8.79
CA GLY A 77 -0.68 -4.33 -8.58
C GLY A 77 -1.72 -5.17 -7.84
N LEU A 78 -1.62 -6.48 -8.00
CA LEU A 78 -2.24 -7.45 -7.12
C LEU A 78 -1.42 -7.52 -5.83
N VAL A 79 -2.00 -7.05 -4.73
CA VAL A 79 -1.29 -6.85 -3.45
C VAL A 79 -1.71 -7.87 -2.43
N GLY A 80 -0.75 -8.64 -1.94
CA GLY A 80 -0.90 -9.67 -0.92
C GLY A 80 -0.57 -11.07 -1.45
N ASP A 81 0.03 -11.90 -0.58
CA ASP A 81 0.47 -13.23 -0.96
C ASP A 81 -0.69 -14.17 -1.34
N PRO A 82 -1.86 -14.15 -0.64
CA PRO A 82 -2.96 -15.02 -1.02
C PRO A 82 -3.48 -14.78 -2.44
N ILE A 83 -3.64 -13.52 -2.84
CA ILE A 83 -4.18 -13.17 -4.16
C ILE A 83 -3.19 -13.47 -5.28
N THR A 84 -1.90 -13.21 -5.08
CA THR A 84 -0.87 -13.49 -6.09
C THR A 84 -0.62 -14.99 -6.26
N LYS A 85 -0.72 -15.77 -5.18
CA LYS A 85 -0.67 -17.23 -5.22
C LYS A 85 -1.90 -17.83 -5.94
N LYS A 86 -3.08 -17.21 -5.77
CA LYS A 86 -4.33 -17.63 -6.41
C LYS A 86 -4.36 -17.32 -7.91
N TYR A 87 -3.76 -16.19 -8.30
CA TYR A 87 -3.76 -15.68 -9.68
C TYR A 87 -2.33 -15.38 -10.15
N PRO A 88 -1.47 -16.40 -10.30
CA PRO A 88 -0.05 -16.19 -10.61
C PRO A 88 0.19 -15.61 -12.00
N ASN A 89 -0.60 -15.97 -13.00
CA ASN A 89 -0.48 -15.45 -14.36
C ASN A 89 -0.89 -13.98 -14.44
N GLU A 90 -2.00 -13.61 -13.80
CA GLU A 90 -2.46 -12.24 -13.70
C GLU A 90 -1.48 -11.39 -12.89
N SER A 91 -0.89 -11.98 -11.85
CA SER A 91 0.17 -11.35 -11.06
C SER A 91 1.40 -11.05 -11.93
N LEU A 92 1.86 -12.00 -12.75
CA LEU A 92 2.95 -11.77 -13.71
C LEU A 92 2.61 -10.63 -14.68
N LYS A 93 1.42 -10.68 -15.28
CA LYS A 93 0.96 -9.70 -16.27
C LYS A 93 0.83 -8.30 -15.69
N ILE A 94 0.27 -8.17 -14.48
CA ILE A 94 0.00 -6.86 -13.84
C ILE A 94 1.22 -6.36 -13.10
N ASN A 95 1.77 -7.18 -12.16
CA ASN A 95 2.79 -6.71 -11.23
C ASN A 95 4.18 -6.59 -11.84
N LEU A 96 4.47 -7.36 -12.87
CA LEU A 96 5.78 -7.33 -13.51
C LEU A 96 5.74 -6.71 -14.91
N LEU A 97 5.03 -7.33 -15.86
CA LEU A 97 5.01 -6.88 -17.25
C LEU A 97 4.31 -5.52 -17.39
N GLY A 98 3.15 -5.37 -16.74
CA GLY A 98 2.38 -4.13 -16.75
C GLY A 98 3.13 -2.97 -16.11
N ILE A 99 3.81 -3.18 -14.97
CA ILE A 99 4.60 -2.11 -14.34
C ILE A 99 5.83 -1.75 -15.19
N LYS A 100 6.48 -2.70 -15.83
CA LYS A 100 7.55 -2.39 -16.81
C LYS A 100 7.01 -1.59 -17.98
N ASN A 101 5.84 -1.95 -18.53
CA ASN A 101 5.16 -1.19 -19.57
C ASN A 101 4.86 0.24 -19.10
N VAL A 102 4.32 0.43 -17.90
CA VAL A 102 4.14 1.76 -17.30
C VAL A 102 5.44 2.55 -17.32
N LEU A 103 6.51 2.02 -16.70
CA LEU A 103 7.81 2.70 -16.59
C LEU A 103 8.38 3.10 -17.97
N THR A 104 8.21 2.26 -18.98
CA THR A 104 8.61 2.60 -20.37
C THR A 104 7.75 3.70 -20.96
N THR A 105 6.43 3.68 -20.72
CA THR A 105 5.49 4.69 -21.23
C THR A 105 5.70 6.06 -20.60
N LEU A 106 6.25 6.12 -19.38
CA LEU A 106 6.55 7.38 -18.67
C LEU A 106 7.74 8.14 -19.27
N ASN A 107 8.63 7.49 -20.03
CA ASN A 107 9.78 8.14 -20.61
C ASN A 107 9.35 9.16 -21.67
N GLU A 108 10.09 10.25 -21.82
CA GLU A 108 9.82 11.35 -22.77
C GLU A 108 8.46 12.05 -22.53
N LYS A 109 8.02 12.11 -21.27
CA LYS A 109 6.74 12.73 -20.88
C LYS A 109 6.90 13.99 -20.03
N ASP A 110 8.12 14.53 -19.91
CA ASP A 110 8.43 15.75 -19.13
C ASP A 110 7.95 15.66 -17.67
N LEU A 111 8.14 14.47 -17.07
CA LEU A 111 7.76 14.21 -15.68
C LEU A 111 8.86 14.66 -14.72
N LYS A 112 8.49 15.36 -13.64
CA LYS A 112 9.42 15.78 -12.61
C LYS A 112 9.82 14.59 -11.73
N LYS A 113 8.84 13.87 -11.15
CA LYS A 113 9.11 12.72 -10.27
C LYS A 113 8.16 11.56 -10.53
N VAL A 114 8.69 10.36 -10.36
CA VAL A 114 7.94 9.10 -10.40
C VAL A 114 8.20 8.33 -9.12
N ILE A 115 7.15 8.02 -8.36
CA ILE A 115 7.26 7.24 -7.13
C ILE A 115 6.73 5.83 -7.38
N PHE A 116 7.58 4.83 -7.16
CA PHE A 116 7.16 3.43 -7.19
C PHE A 116 6.93 2.91 -5.77
N ILE A 117 5.72 2.40 -5.51
CA ILE A 117 5.38 1.81 -4.22
C ILE A 117 5.78 0.34 -4.22
N SER A 118 6.86 0.06 -3.49
CA SER A 118 7.37 -1.28 -3.17
C SER A 118 6.90 -1.73 -1.78
N THR A 119 7.58 -2.67 -1.16
CA THR A 119 7.15 -3.28 0.11
C THR A 119 8.32 -3.70 1.00
N CYS A 120 8.20 -3.52 2.31
CA CYS A 120 9.11 -4.12 3.28
C CYS A 120 9.04 -5.66 3.32
N SER A 121 8.01 -6.28 2.74
CA SER A 121 7.95 -7.74 2.61
C SER A 121 9.09 -8.33 1.78
N ASN A 122 9.83 -7.51 1.04
CA ASN A 122 11.02 -7.88 0.28
C ASN A 122 12.14 -8.44 1.17
N TYR A 123 12.18 -8.07 2.44
CA TYR A 123 13.19 -8.54 3.40
C TYR A 123 12.99 -10.00 3.85
N GLY A 124 11.74 -10.48 3.81
CA GLY A 124 11.40 -11.88 4.12
C GLY A 124 11.50 -12.24 5.59
N LEU A 125 12.42 -13.13 5.94
CA LEU A 125 12.69 -13.58 7.30
C LEU A 125 14.04 -13.04 7.76
N LEU A 126 14.06 -12.28 8.84
CA LEU A 126 15.29 -11.83 9.48
C LEU A 126 15.66 -12.77 10.63
N GLU A 127 16.97 -13.03 10.77
CA GLU A 127 17.54 -13.84 11.85
C GLU A 127 17.82 -12.97 13.08
N ASN A 128 17.71 -13.57 14.27
CA ASN A 128 18.28 -13.09 15.54
C ASN A 128 18.10 -11.59 15.85
N ASN A 129 16.87 -11.09 15.90
CA ASN A 129 16.59 -9.70 16.27
C ASN A 129 17.20 -8.62 15.36
N GLN A 130 17.63 -8.96 14.16
CA GLN A 130 18.11 -7.99 13.19
C GLN A 130 17.01 -7.00 12.79
N ILE A 131 17.44 -5.81 12.39
CA ILE A 131 16.57 -4.75 11.87
C ILE A 131 17.11 -4.41 10.47
N ALA A 132 16.26 -4.51 9.44
CA ALA A 132 16.67 -4.29 8.07
C ALA A 132 16.61 -2.80 7.70
N ASP A 133 17.73 -2.25 7.28
CA ASP A 133 17.80 -0.98 6.54
C ASP A 133 17.69 -1.22 5.03
N GLU A 134 17.78 -0.15 4.22
CA GLU A 134 17.65 -0.23 2.76
C GLU A 134 18.79 -1.02 2.08
N SER A 135 19.93 -1.18 2.74
CA SER A 135 21.09 -1.95 2.27
C SER A 135 20.99 -3.45 2.58
N TYR A 136 20.07 -3.85 3.47
CA TYR A 136 19.91 -5.24 3.87
C TYR A 136 19.52 -6.12 2.68
N PRO A 137 20.11 -7.33 2.54
CA PRO A 137 19.79 -8.24 1.44
C PRO A 137 18.31 -8.60 1.35
N LEU A 138 17.74 -8.52 0.16
CA LEU A 138 16.36 -8.88 -0.09
C LEU A 138 16.23 -10.40 -0.27
N LYS A 139 15.32 -11.00 0.50
CA LYS A 139 15.01 -12.45 0.46
C LYS A 139 13.48 -12.64 0.38
N PRO A 140 12.83 -12.27 -0.74
CA PRO A 140 11.37 -12.35 -0.86
C PRO A 140 10.88 -13.79 -0.69
N LEU A 141 9.78 -13.95 0.07
CA LEU A 141 9.17 -15.25 0.36
C LEU A 141 7.84 -15.47 -0.37
N SER A 142 7.48 -14.56 -1.25
CA SER A 142 6.21 -14.67 -1.99
C SER A 142 6.35 -14.08 -3.39
N LEU A 143 5.52 -14.56 -4.30
CA LEU A 143 5.45 -14.07 -5.69
C LEU A 143 5.20 -12.55 -5.74
N TYR A 144 4.40 -12.01 -4.82
CA TYR A 144 4.20 -10.59 -4.69
C TYR A 144 5.52 -9.83 -4.42
N ALA A 145 6.26 -10.25 -3.41
CA ALA A 145 7.52 -9.62 -3.04
C ALA A 145 8.60 -9.83 -4.12
N GLU A 146 8.65 -11.01 -4.75
CA GLU A 146 9.55 -11.30 -5.87
C GLU A 146 9.34 -10.32 -7.04
N HIS A 147 8.10 -10.09 -7.45
CA HIS A 147 7.78 -9.14 -8.50
C HIS A 147 8.18 -7.70 -8.10
N LYS A 148 7.96 -7.29 -6.84
CA LYS A 148 8.38 -5.97 -6.35
C LYS A 148 9.90 -5.81 -6.42
N VAL A 149 10.68 -6.81 -5.99
CA VAL A 149 12.15 -6.81 -6.09
C VAL A 149 12.61 -6.72 -7.56
N GLN A 150 11.97 -7.46 -8.48
CA GLN A 150 12.30 -7.40 -9.89
C GLN A 150 12.03 -6.01 -10.49
N ILE A 151 10.97 -5.31 -10.07
CA ILE A 151 10.70 -3.94 -10.52
C ILE A 151 11.68 -2.94 -9.89
N GLU A 152 12.05 -3.07 -8.61
CA GLU A 152 13.11 -2.25 -8.01
C GLU A 152 14.40 -2.35 -8.81
N ASN A 153 14.86 -3.57 -9.10
CA ASN A 153 16.06 -3.82 -9.91
C ASN A 153 15.92 -3.26 -11.32
N TYR A 154 14.74 -3.37 -11.93
CA TYR A 154 14.49 -2.80 -13.26
C TYR A 154 14.60 -1.26 -13.22
N ILE A 155 13.97 -0.58 -12.26
CA ILE A 155 14.08 0.88 -12.08
C ILE A 155 15.56 1.28 -11.92
N LEU A 156 16.31 0.62 -11.07
CA LEU A 156 17.74 0.93 -10.86
C LEU A 156 18.58 0.73 -12.14
N SER A 157 18.22 -0.24 -13.00
CA SER A 157 18.88 -0.48 -14.29
C SER A 157 18.59 0.59 -15.34
N LEU A 158 17.59 1.44 -15.12
CA LEU A 158 17.23 2.54 -16.00
C LEU A 158 18.05 3.82 -15.74
N LYS A 159 18.92 3.82 -14.75
CA LYS A 159 19.79 4.97 -14.45
C LYS A 159 20.54 5.41 -15.71
N ASN A 160 20.50 6.71 -16.00
CA ASN A 160 21.03 7.34 -17.23
C ASN A 160 20.33 6.92 -18.55
N LYS A 161 19.14 6.30 -18.49
CA LYS A 161 18.36 5.88 -19.67
C LYS A 161 16.98 6.50 -19.74
N ILE A 162 16.57 7.22 -18.70
CA ILE A 162 15.26 7.86 -18.56
C ILE A 162 15.43 9.32 -18.18
N ASP A 163 14.43 10.12 -18.47
CA ASP A 163 14.39 11.58 -18.29
C ASP A 163 13.62 12.03 -17.05
N TYR A 164 12.97 11.11 -16.32
CA TYR A 164 12.30 11.40 -15.05
C TYR A 164 13.12 10.94 -13.84
N SER A 165 12.76 11.48 -12.66
CA SER A 165 13.40 11.16 -11.37
C SER A 165 12.61 10.09 -10.60
N PRO A 166 13.04 8.81 -10.60
CA PRO A 166 12.34 7.76 -9.86
C PRO A 166 12.78 7.71 -8.39
N THR A 167 11.80 7.45 -7.51
CA THR A 167 12.00 7.14 -6.10
C THR A 167 11.26 5.85 -5.76
N ILE A 168 11.87 4.97 -4.97
CA ILE A 168 11.30 3.71 -4.53
C ILE A 168 10.95 3.80 -3.05
N LEU A 169 9.68 3.54 -2.69
CA LEU A 169 9.23 3.50 -1.31
C LEU A 169 8.83 2.06 -0.94
N ARG A 170 9.61 1.41 -0.06
CA ARG A 170 9.26 0.11 0.53
C ARG A 170 8.28 0.32 1.67
N PHE A 171 7.00 0.23 1.37
CA PHE A 171 5.95 0.44 2.37
C PHE A 171 5.91 -0.66 3.42
N ALA A 172 5.77 -0.26 4.69
CA ALA A 172 5.39 -1.11 5.80
C ALA A 172 3.95 -1.64 5.61
N THR A 173 3.50 -2.53 6.48
CA THR A 173 2.13 -3.06 6.45
C THR A 173 1.14 -1.94 6.73
N ALA A 174 0.26 -1.68 5.78
CA ALA A 174 -0.72 -0.62 5.88
C ALA A 174 -1.86 -0.96 6.85
N PHE A 175 -2.37 0.04 7.58
CA PHE A 175 -3.58 -0.05 8.39
C PHE A 175 -4.32 1.29 8.42
N GLY A 176 -5.58 1.29 8.88
CA GLY A 176 -6.39 2.48 9.05
C GLY A 176 -7.60 2.55 8.09
N LEU A 177 -8.43 3.57 8.24
CA LEU A 177 -9.61 3.77 7.43
C LEU A 177 -9.28 4.20 6.00
N SER A 178 -10.10 3.73 5.06
CA SER A 178 -10.01 4.09 3.65
C SER A 178 -11.39 4.07 2.99
N PRO A 179 -11.64 4.92 1.98
CA PRO A 179 -12.82 4.83 1.12
C PRO A 179 -12.98 3.44 0.47
N ARG A 180 -11.86 2.77 0.15
CA ARG A 180 -11.83 1.38 -0.27
C ARG A 180 -11.17 0.54 0.82
N MET A 181 -11.93 0.17 1.84
CA MET A 181 -11.44 -0.56 3.01
C MET A 181 -10.88 -1.96 2.69
N ARG A 182 -9.93 -2.43 3.50
CA ARG A 182 -9.36 -3.79 3.41
C ARG A 182 -9.35 -4.46 4.78
N PHE A 183 -10.24 -5.43 4.97
CA PHE A 183 -10.31 -6.30 6.14
C PHE A 183 -9.49 -7.60 5.96
N ASP A 184 -8.63 -7.67 4.96
CA ASP A 184 -7.62 -8.72 4.78
C ASP A 184 -6.21 -8.26 5.22
N LEU A 185 -6.12 -7.14 5.94
CA LEU A 185 -4.90 -6.61 6.57
C LEU A 185 -5.01 -6.73 8.10
N SER A 186 -3.98 -7.26 8.75
CA SER A 186 -4.05 -7.76 10.12
C SER A 186 -4.64 -6.79 11.15
N VAL A 187 -4.22 -5.52 11.22
CA VAL A 187 -4.81 -4.55 12.17
C VAL A 187 -6.30 -4.36 11.88
N ASN A 188 -6.64 -4.16 10.62
CA ASN A 188 -8.02 -3.92 10.19
C ASN A 188 -8.89 -5.17 10.38
N GLU A 189 -8.37 -6.35 10.01
CA GLU A 189 -9.03 -7.64 10.12
C GLU A 189 -9.33 -7.96 11.58
N PHE A 190 -8.32 -7.94 12.43
CA PHE A 190 -8.47 -8.30 13.84
C PHE A 190 -9.44 -7.36 14.55
N THR A 191 -9.36 -6.06 14.27
CA THR A 191 -10.29 -5.08 14.83
C THR A 191 -11.72 -5.35 14.37
N TYR A 192 -11.94 -5.62 13.08
CA TYR A 192 -13.27 -5.88 12.52
C TYR A 192 -13.87 -7.17 13.07
N GLU A 193 -13.12 -8.29 13.05
CA GLU A 193 -13.61 -9.59 13.49
C GLU A 193 -13.95 -9.59 15.00
N ILE A 194 -13.07 -9.00 15.82
CA ILE A 194 -13.30 -8.91 17.27
C ILE A 194 -14.50 -8.00 17.59
N ALA A 195 -14.62 -6.83 16.95
CA ALA A 195 -15.74 -5.91 17.16
C ALA A 195 -17.10 -6.55 16.81
N ASN A 196 -17.12 -7.45 15.84
CA ASN A 196 -18.30 -8.22 15.46
C ASN A 196 -18.47 -9.52 16.28
N LYS A 197 -17.73 -9.66 17.39
CA LYS A 197 -17.81 -10.79 18.34
C LYS A 197 -17.53 -12.15 17.73
N LYS A 198 -16.77 -12.19 16.64
CA LYS A 198 -16.32 -13.43 16.00
C LYS A 198 -15.17 -14.04 16.81
N GLU A 199 -15.06 -15.35 16.77
CA GLU A 199 -13.88 -16.04 17.28
C GLU A 199 -12.74 -15.89 16.27
N LEU A 200 -11.58 -15.43 16.76
CA LEU A 200 -10.41 -15.20 15.92
C LEU A 200 -9.29 -16.18 16.27
N GLU A 201 -8.80 -16.92 15.29
CA GLU A 201 -7.63 -17.78 15.44
C GLU A 201 -6.38 -17.06 14.92
N ILE A 202 -5.41 -16.82 15.79
CA ILE A 202 -4.15 -16.15 15.49
C ILE A 202 -3.02 -17.17 15.44
N TYR A 203 -2.39 -17.28 14.28
CA TYR A 203 -1.21 -18.13 14.10
C TYR A 203 0.07 -17.35 14.33
N ASP A 204 1.03 -17.98 15.11
CA ASP A 204 2.35 -17.43 15.34
C ASP A 204 2.29 -15.98 15.86
N GLU A 205 1.65 -15.80 17.00
CA GLU A 205 1.26 -14.51 17.60
C GLU A 205 2.43 -13.55 17.86
N ASN A 206 3.66 -14.10 18.01
CA ASN A 206 4.87 -13.31 18.33
C ASN A 206 5.65 -12.86 17.08
N THR A 207 5.11 -13.03 15.87
CA THR A 207 5.77 -12.58 14.65
C THR A 207 5.66 -11.07 14.49
N TRP A 208 6.82 -10.43 14.27
CA TRP A 208 6.95 -8.99 14.11
C TRP A 208 6.62 -8.53 12.69
N ARG A 209 5.97 -7.37 12.59
CA ARG A 209 5.81 -6.59 11.36
C ARG A 209 6.00 -5.11 11.64
N PRO A 210 6.56 -4.35 10.70
CA PRO A 210 6.43 -2.91 10.68
C PRO A 210 5.04 -2.55 10.14
N TYR A 211 4.40 -1.56 10.76
CA TYR A 211 3.11 -1.03 10.32
C TYR A 211 3.21 0.47 10.05
N CYS A 212 2.32 0.97 9.19
CA CYS A 212 2.17 2.40 8.96
C CYS A 212 0.72 2.73 8.62
N HIS A 213 0.22 3.81 9.22
CA HIS A 213 -1.11 4.30 8.96
C HIS A 213 -1.23 4.86 7.54
N VAL A 214 -2.35 4.63 6.86
CA VAL A 214 -2.54 5.04 5.45
C VAL A 214 -2.43 6.56 5.25
N GLN A 215 -2.79 7.38 6.25
CA GLN A 215 -2.61 8.83 6.21
C GLN A 215 -1.13 9.22 6.28
N ASP A 216 -0.31 8.50 7.04
CA ASP A 216 1.12 8.76 7.12
C ASP A 216 1.83 8.42 5.80
N PHE A 217 1.35 7.42 5.04
CA PHE A 217 1.83 7.20 3.68
C PHE A 217 1.56 8.38 2.75
N SER A 218 0.41 9.04 2.88
CA SER A 218 0.10 10.24 2.10
C SER A 218 1.11 11.36 2.38
N ARG A 219 1.46 11.58 3.66
CA ARG A 219 2.46 12.57 4.08
C ARG A 219 3.88 12.21 3.60
N ILE A 220 4.24 10.93 3.60
CA ILE A 220 5.53 10.47 3.06
C ILE A 220 5.61 10.76 1.56
N ILE A 221 4.55 10.48 0.79
CA ILE A 221 4.50 10.77 -0.64
C ILE A 221 4.60 12.29 -0.87
N GLU A 222 3.86 13.11 -0.13
CA GLU A 222 3.95 14.57 -0.22
C GLU A 222 5.40 15.04 -0.01
N ASN A 223 6.06 14.59 1.06
CA ASN A 223 7.46 14.93 1.33
C ASN A 223 8.40 14.58 0.16
N VAL A 224 8.21 13.40 -0.46
CA VAL A 224 9.01 13.00 -1.63
C VAL A 224 8.74 13.90 -2.83
N LEU A 225 7.52 14.34 -3.04
CA LEU A 225 7.15 15.23 -4.15
C LEU A 225 7.73 16.65 -3.97
N GLU A 226 7.79 17.15 -2.74
CA GLU A 226 8.17 18.53 -2.41
C GLU A 226 9.68 18.73 -2.24
N ILE A 227 10.43 17.69 -1.90
CA ILE A 227 11.87 17.81 -1.68
C ILE A 227 12.65 17.91 -3.00
N GLU A 228 13.87 18.47 -2.95
CA GLU A 228 14.77 18.55 -4.11
C GLU A 228 15.11 17.17 -4.67
N ASP A 229 15.18 17.07 -6.01
CA ASP A 229 15.42 15.82 -6.73
C ASP A 229 16.71 15.09 -6.33
N ASN A 230 17.79 15.82 -6.06
CA ASN A 230 19.08 15.25 -5.69
C ASN A 230 19.02 14.36 -4.43
N LYS A 231 17.97 14.49 -3.61
CA LYS A 231 17.77 13.69 -2.39
C LYS A 231 16.94 12.43 -2.62
N THR A 232 16.28 12.32 -3.76
CA THR A 232 15.33 11.22 -4.02
C THR A 232 15.56 10.49 -5.32
N HIS A 233 16.36 11.05 -6.22
CA HIS A 233 16.67 10.48 -7.54
C HIS A 233 17.34 9.10 -7.47
N PHE A 234 16.67 8.06 -7.92
CA PHE A 234 17.04 6.66 -7.81
C PHE A 234 17.28 6.17 -6.37
N GLU A 235 16.71 6.87 -5.39
CA GLU A 235 16.82 6.48 -3.99
C GLU A 235 15.71 5.50 -3.57
N ILE A 236 16.09 4.63 -2.62
CA ILE A 236 15.16 3.69 -1.97
C ILE A 236 15.00 4.13 -0.53
N PHE A 237 13.76 4.19 -0.06
CA PHE A 237 13.43 4.46 1.35
C PHE A 237 12.51 3.38 1.89
N ASN A 238 12.82 2.88 3.08
CA ASN A 238 11.84 2.20 3.90
C ASN A 238 10.80 3.23 4.37
N ALA A 239 9.54 2.97 4.09
CA ALA A 239 8.45 3.90 4.37
C ALA A 239 7.50 3.33 5.43
N GLY A 240 7.58 3.90 6.62
CA GLY A 240 6.83 3.44 7.78
C GLY A 240 7.23 4.17 9.04
N SER A 241 7.07 3.51 10.19
CA SER A 241 7.26 4.12 11.49
C SER A 241 7.81 3.13 12.51
N ASP A 242 8.87 3.53 13.23
CA ASP A 242 9.47 2.73 14.30
C ASP A 242 8.50 2.48 15.46
N ILE A 243 7.62 3.44 15.77
CA ILE A 243 6.64 3.32 16.86
C ILE A 243 5.52 2.31 16.58
N ASN A 244 5.40 1.88 15.32
CA ASN A 244 4.38 0.92 14.87
C ASN A 244 4.98 -0.45 14.53
N HIS A 245 6.15 -0.80 15.07
CA HIS A 245 6.57 -2.20 15.10
C HIS A 245 5.74 -2.95 16.14
N ALA A 246 5.06 -3.99 15.71
CA ALA A 246 4.21 -4.79 16.58
C ALA A 246 4.19 -6.27 16.19
N THR A 247 3.94 -7.12 17.17
CA THR A 247 3.53 -8.50 16.95
C THR A 247 2.01 -8.58 16.76
N LYS A 248 1.51 -9.69 16.26
CA LYS A 248 0.06 -9.92 16.21
C LYS A 248 -0.57 -9.87 17.61
N LYS A 249 0.16 -10.37 18.63
CA LYS A 249 -0.27 -10.32 20.03
C LYS A 249 -0.39 -8.89 20.56
N ASP A 250 0.54 -8.00 20.20
CA ASP A 250 0.48 -6.59 20.59
C ASP A 250 -0.76 -5.91 20.02
N ILE A 251 -1.11 -6.19 18.75
CA ILE A 251 -2.33 -5.68 18.13
C ILE A 251 -3.58 -6.16 18.88
N ILE A 252 -3.64 -7.46 19.23
CA ILE A 252 -4.76 -8.02 20.00
C ILE A 252 -4.87 -7.36 21.37
N ASN A 253 -3.76 -7.12 22.05
CA ASN A 253 -3.73 -6.43 23.34
C ASN A 253 -4.28 -5.00 23.23
N ILE A 254 -3.90 -4.27 22.17
CA ILE A 254 -4.45 -2.92 21.92
C ILE A 254 -5.97 -2.98 21.71
N ILE A 255 -6.48 -3.95 20.95
CA ILE A 255 -7.92 -4.09 20.71
C ILE A 255 -8.65 -4.47 22.00
N ALA A 256 -8.04 -5.28 22.88
CA ALA A 256 -8.61 -5.69 24.17
C ALA A 256 -8.92 -4.51 25.10
N ASP A 257 -8.17 -3.41 24.98
CA ASP A 257 -8.43 -2.19 25.77
C ASP A 257 -9.81 -1.57 25.44
N TYR A 258 -10.36 -1.84 24.26
CA TYR A 258 -11.63 -1.26 23.76
C TYR A 258 -12.78 -2.27 23.73
N VAL A 259 -12.47 -3.55 23.52
CA VAL A 259 -13.47 -4.61 23.36
C VAL A 259 -13.25 -5.65 24.46
N PRO A 260 -14.04 -5.62 25.55
CA PRO A 260 -13.92 -6.60 26.63
C PRO A 260 -14.41 -8.00 26.18
N ASN A 261 -13.88 -9.05 26.79
CA ASN A 261 -14.28 -10.45 26.58
C ASN A 261 -14.13 -10.94 25.14
N LEU A 262 -13.03 -10.52 24.48
CA LEU A 262 -12.70 -11.01 23.15
C LEU A 262 -12.42 -12.53 23.14
N LYS A 263 -12.81 -13.19 22.04
CA LYS A 263 -12.59 -14.62 21.82
C LYS A 263 -11.42 -14.81 20.87
N VAL A 264 -10.23 -15.03 21.41
CA VAL A 264 -9.02 -15.25 20.60
C VAL A 264 -8.36 -16.57 21.01
N LYS A 265 -8.07 -17.39 19.99
CA LYS A 265 -7.30 -18.62 20.12
C LYS A 265 -5.94 -18.43 19.46
N TYR A 266 -4.87 -18.80 20.15
CA TYR A 266 -3.52 -18.77 19.59
C TYR A 266 -3.11 -20.17 19.14
N SER A 267 -2.59 -20.26 17.92
CA SER A 267 -2.12 -21.50 17.30
C SER A 267 -0.73 -21.33 16.70
N LYS A 268 -0.02 -22.42 16.46
CA LYS A 268 1.33 -22.44 15.86
C LYS A 268 1.26 -22.97 14.43
N ASN A 269 2.36 -22.79 13.69
CA ASN A 269 2.54 -23.29 12.33
C ASN A 269 1.60 -22.65 11.31
N GLY A 270 1.46 -21.34 11.36
CA GLY A 270 0.80 -20.56 10.33
C GLY A 270 1.55 -20.59 8.99
N ASN A 271 0.86 -20.25 7.92
CA ASN A 271 1.43 -20.21 6.57
C ASN A 271 2.30 -18.98 6.27
N ASP A 272 2.34 -17.98 7.17
CA ASP A 272 3.10 -16.75 6.99
C ASP A 272 4.41 -16.77 7.80
N ALA A 273 5.47 -17.20 7.14
CA ALA A 273 6.81 -17.31 7.75
C ALA A 273 7.52 -15.96 7.95
N ARG A 274 6.99 -14.85 7.44
CA ARG A 274 7.64 -13.54 7.55
C ARG A 274 7.72 -13.08 9.00
N ASN A 275 8.91 -12.69 9.44
CA ASN A 275 9.15 -12.14 10.76
C ASN A 275 10.32 -11.15 10.66
N TYR A 276 10.00 -9.85 10.63
CA TYR A 276 11.01 -8.82 10.39
C TYR A 276 10.65 -7.48 11.02
N ARG A 277 11.68 -6.74 11.39
CA ARG A 277 11.65 -5.33 11.78
C ARG A 277 12.49 -4.52 10.79
N VAL A 278 12.15 -3.26 10.61
CA VAL A 278 12.74 -2.40 9.58
C VAL A 278 13.18 -1.09 10.20
N ASP A 279 14.34 -0.60 9.80
CA ASP A 279 14.86 0.72 10.17
C ASP A 279 14.29 1.78 9.23
N PHE A 280 13.69 2.81 9.78
CA PHE A 280 13.14 3.96 9.08
C PHE A 280 13.98 5.23 9.24
N SER A 281 15.19 5.12 9.76
CA SER A 281 16.08 6.26 10.05
C SER A 281 16.44 7.06 8.81
N LYS A 282 16.60 6.42 7.65
CA LYS A 282 16.88 7.10 6.37
C LYS A 282 15.74 8.03 5.99
N LEU A 283 14.50 7.53 6.03
CA LEU A 283 13.29 8.32 5.78
C LEU A 283 13.19 9.51 6.75
N LYS A 284 13.35 9.24 8.05
CA LYS A 284 13.28 10.26 9.10
C LYS A 284 14.31 11.37 8.88
N LYS A 285 15.55 11.02 8.55
CA LYS A 285 16.63 11.99 8.31
C LYS A 285 16.40 12.82 7.04
N ALA A 286 15.96 12.16 5.94
CA ALA A 286 15.77 12.82 4.65
C ALA A 286 14.63 13.84 4.68
N PHE A 287 13.54 13.55 5.37
CA PHE A 287 12.29 14.31 5.32
C PHE A 287 11.90 14.95 6.66
N ASN A 288 12.69 14.80 7.71
CA ASN A 288 12.29 15.13 9.10
C ASN A 288 10.92 14.55 9.47
N PHE A 289 10.64 13.36 8.93
CA PHE A 289 9.34 12.71 9.06
C PHE A 289 9.13 12.19 10.49
N GLN A 290 7.95 12.48 11.03
CA GLN A 290 7.44 11.90 12.27
C GLN A 290 6.06 11.34 11.99
N PRO A 291 5.76 10.08 12.40
CA PRO A 291 4.44 9.51 12.24
C PRO A 291 3.43 10.29 13.11
N SER A 292 2.21 10.43 12.61
CA SER A 292 1.10 11.08 13.32
C SER A 292 0.14 10.07 13.93
N PHE A 293 0.19 8.82 13.50
CA PHE A 293 -0.78 7.80 13.88
C PHE A 293 -0.08 6.54 14.41
N THR A 294 -0.60 6.03 15.52
CA THR A 294 -0.25 4.74 16.10
C THR A 294 -1.23 3.64 15.68
N ILE A 295 -0.88 2.37 15.94
CA ILE A 295 -1.82 1.25 15.75
C ILE A 295 -3.09 1.47 16.60
N ARG A 296 -2.98 2.07 17.77
CA ARG A 296 -4.11 2.40 18.65
C ARG A 296 -5.09 3.35 17.97
N ASP A 297 -4.59 4.42 17.34
CA ASP A 297 -5.43 5.37 16.59
C ASP A 297 -6.19 4.67 15.44
N GLY A 298 -5.52 3.77 14.71
CA GLY A 298 -6.16 2.99 13.66
C GLY A 298 -7.23 2.03 14.18
N VAL A 299 -7.01 1.40 15.34
CA VAL A 299 -8.02 0.56 16.01
C VAL A 299 -9.23 1.41 16.41
N GLU A 300 -9.02 2.56 17.05
CA GLU A 300 -10.10 3.46 17.48
C GLU A 300 -10.96 3.95 16.31
N GLU A 301 -10.35 4.40 15.21
CA GLU A 301 -11.09 4.91 14.05
C GLU A 301 -11.91 3.79 13.36
N ILE A 302 -11.37 2.56 13.29
CA ILE A 302 -12.09 1.42 12.72
C ILE A 302 -13.26 1.02 13.61
N LEU A 303 -13.06 0.93 14.93
CA LEU A 303 -14.13 0.64 15.89
C LEU A 303 -15.25 1.68 15.81
N LYS A 304 -14.90 2.96 15.71
CA LYS A 304 -15.87 4.05 15.51
C LYS A 304 -16.64 3.87 14.20
N ALA A 305 -15.95 3.56 13.10
CA ALA A 305 -16.59 3.36 11.80
C ALA A 305 -17.55 2.14 11.79
N ILE A 306 -17.19 1.06 12.52
CA ILE A 306 -18.09 -0.10 12.71
C ILE A 306 -19.33 0.31 13.50
N LYS A 307 -19.16 1.04 14.62
CA LYS A 307 -20.25 1.55 15.44
C LYS A 307 -21.19 2.46 14.63
N ASP A 308 -20.63 3.30 13.78
CA ASP A 308 -21.34 4.23 12.89
C ASP A 308 -21.94 3.52 11.66
N LYS A 309 -21.85 2.18 11.58
CA LYS A 309 -22.38 1.33 10.50
C LYS A 309 -21.89 1.71 9.09
N LYS A 310 -20.65 2.17 8.98
CA LYS A 310 -20.05 2.55 7.67
C LYS A 310 -19.82 1.35 6.76
N PHE A 311 -19.73 0.13 7.28
CA PHE A 311 -19.44 -1.10 6.53
C PHE A 311 -20.70 -1.94 6.41
N ILE A 312 -21.52 -1.67 5.39
CA ILE A 312 -22.80 -2.35 5.18
C ILE A 312 -22.53 -3.73 4.56
N ASN A 313 -23.03 -4.79 5.22
CA ASN A 313 -22.95 -6.17 4.76
C ASN A 313 -21.53 -6.59 4.36
N ALA A 314 -20.52 -6.20 5.16
CA ALA A 314 -19.12 -6.46 4.81
C ALA A 314 -18.81 -7.97 4.74
N ASP A 315 -19.49 -8.81 5.53
CA ASP A 315 -19.32 -10.26 5.49
C ASP A 315 -19.84 -10.88 4.19
N ASP A 316 -20.97 -10.38 3.66
CA ASP A 316 -21.55 -10.85 2.39
C ASP A 316 -20.79 -10.29 1.18
N ASN A 317 -20.19 -9.13 1.35
CA ASN A 317 -19.48 -8.39 0.29
C ASN A 317 -17.94 -8.37 0.50
N ARG A 318 -17.37 -9.44 0.96
CA ARG A 318 -15.94 -9.55 1.32
C ARG A 318 -15.00 -8.96 0.26
N ASN A 319 -15.29 -9.16 -1.02
CA ASN A 319 -14.42 -8.68 -2.10
C ASN A 319 -14.40 -7.14 -2.25
N ILE A 320 -15.43 -6.44 -1.78
CA ILE A 320 -15.45 -4.98 -1.72
C ILE A 320 -14.48 -4.50 -0.61
N TYR A 321 -14.39 -5.28 0.47
CA TYR A 321 -13.62 -4.98 1.68
C TYR A 321 -12.34 -5.82 1.82
N GLY A 322 -11.79 -6.30 0.71
CA GLY A 322 -10.55 -7.08 0.72
C GLY A 322 -10.11 -7.50 -0.68
N ASN A 323 -8.94 -8.12 -0.78
CA ASN A 323 -8.35 -8.57 -2.04
C ASN A 323 -8.49 -10.10 -2.17
N TYR A 324 -9.72 -10.63 -2.41
CA TYR A 324 -9.96 -12.07 -2.45
C TYR A 324 -10.19 -12.64 -3.85
N LEU A 325 -10.89 -11.88 -4.70
CA LEU A 325 -11.22 -12.25 -6.07
C LEU A 325 -10.93 -11.11 -7.02
N ILE A 326 -10.51 -11.42 -8.23
CA ILE A 326 -10.32 -10.43 -9.30
C ILE A 326 -11.27 -10.73 -10.46
N ASP A 327 -11.68 -9.68 -11.16
CA ASP A 327 -12.39 -9.74 -12.44
C ASP A 327 -11.47 -9.12 -13.50
N TYR A 328 -10.53 -9.93 -13.98
CA TYR A 328 -9.55 -9.49 -14.96
C TYR A 328 -9.81 -10.16 -16.29
N LYS A 329 -10.33 -9.39 -17.23
CA LYS A 329 -10.58 -9.82 -18.60
C LYS A 329 -9.52 -9.22 -19.50
N TYR A 330 -8.80 -10.07 -20.19
CA TYR A 330 -7.94 -9.72 -21.31
C TYR A 330 -8.74 -9.58 -22.59
#